data_80357d061ea0b13144c3339e362ee994
#
_entry.id   80357d061ea0b13144c3339e362ee994
#
_cell.length_a   1.000
_cell.length_b   1.000
_cell.length_c   1.000
_cell.angle_alpha   90.00
_cell.angle_beta   90.00
_cell.angle_gamma   90.00
#
_symmetry.space_group_name_H-M   'P 1'
#
loop_
_entity.id
_entity.type
_entity.pdbx_description
1 polymer ?
#
loop_
_entity_poly.entity_id
_entity_poly.type
_entity_poly.pdbx_seq_one_letter_code
_entity_poly.pdbx_strand_id
1 'polypeptide(L)'
;MCGIVGYTGSDIAKNILVTGLKRMEYRGYDSSGVALEVGEGAAAHLDVIRRVGKVAGLESELSNIDSDATCGIGHTRWATHGKPSVVNAHPHTSCDGRIAIVHNGIIENFAELREELEGRGHHFKSETDTEVFAHLIEEAYAETHDLMASVREACTHVVGAYGLAAVCADEPGVIAVARKDSPIVVGVGETGSYVASDVIALIDATRDVVVLEDGQFAKLTPAGVEYTDEAGNAIEPKVTHSDWDLDMAEKGGYPDFMLKEIHEQPRVVRDTLVGRMTPAGELDIDELGLSLEELNDIDRVYVIACGTSYHAGLIAKNLIEGWARIPTEVEAASEFRYRNPIITPTTLVVAVSQSGETADTLAAIRDARIKGAKVFGITNVVGSPVARESDGVIYTKANKEIAVASTKSFIGQVVSLTLLALLLAQVKYRLTTKQARMLFRELSDTAEQIQWILDTQTEAVHEAALLCKDAQSALFVGRGMGAAISYEGALKLTEVSYLHAEAYAAGEMKHGPIALIDPGFPVIAVATKSATYDKTVSNLMECKARGAKVIVVATEGDEEINKIADCIIRVPAVRDVFSPITASVPLQLLAREVAILRGCDVDQPRNLAKSVTVE
;
A
#
# COMPACT_ATOMS: atom_id res chain seq x y z
N MET A 1 0.41 8.86 -0.23
CA MET A 1 0.10 9.25 1.19
C MET A 1 1.23 10.10 1.74
N CYS A 2 0.92 10.96 2.70
CA CYS A 2 1.89 11.79 3.42
C CYS A 2 2.37 11.12 4.72
N GLY A 3 3.46 11.61 5.32
CA GLY A 3 3.95 11.15 6.62
C GLY A 3 3.90 12.27 7.66
N ILE A 4 3.29 12.01 8.82
CA ILE A 4 3.28 12.91 9.98
C ILE A 4 4.17 12.34 11.08
N VAL A 5 4.99 13.18 11.70
CA VAL A 5 5.70 12.91 12.95
C VAL A 5 5.57 14.11 13.87
N GLY A 6 5.31 13.89 15.15
CA GLY A 6 5.37 14.92 16.19
C GLY A 6 6.03 14.37 17.44
N TYR A 7 6.69 15.24 18.16
CA TYR A 7 7.38 14.92 19.40
C TYR A 7 7.29 16.08 20.39
N THR A 8 7.06 15.75 21.65
CA THR A 8 7.21 16.66 22.79
C THR A 8 7.80 15.91 23.97
N GLY A 9 8.90 16.43 24.55
CA GLY A 9 9.59 15.73 25.62
C GLY A 9 10.87 16.41 26.10
N SER A 10 11.90 15.61 26.41
CA SER A 10 13.19 16.07 26.93
C SER A 10 14.31 16.09 25.89
N ASP A 11 14.14 15.40 24.75
CA ASP A 11 15.15 15.29 23.71
C ASP A 11 15.01 16.39 22.66
N ILE A 12 16.03 16.56 21.82
CA ILE A 12 16.03 17.54 20.73
C ILE A 12 15.08 17.10 19.64
N ALA A 13 13.95 17.79 19.48
CA ALA A 13 12.86 17.44 18.60
C ALA A 13 13.29 17.28 17.12
N LYS A 14 14.16 18.17 16.60
CA LYS A 14 14.58 18.09 15.18
C LYS A 14 15.18 16.74 14.80
N ASN A 15 15.92 16.08 15.72
CA ASN A 15 16.56 14.80 15.45
C ASN A 15 15.53 13.66 15.37
N ILE A 16 14.56 13.68 16.27
CA ILE A 16 13.46 12.71 16.32
C ILE A 16 12.57 12.85 15.10
N LEU A 17 12.20 14.09 14.77
CA LEU A 17 11.36 14.37 13.60
C LEU A 17 12.03 13.92 12.29
N VAL A 18 13.30 14.26 12.07
CA VAL A 18 14.05 13.83 10.87
C VAL A 18 14.15 12.32 10.77
N THR A 19 14.45 11.64 11.88
CA THR A 19 14.55 10.17 11.91
C THR A 19 13.21 9.52 11.56
N GLY A 20 12.12 9.98 12.17
CA GLY A 20 10.80 9.47 11.88
C GLY A 20 10.34 9.76 10.44
N LEU A 21 10.58 10.98 9.94
CA LEU A 21 10.25 11.36 8.56
C LEU A 21 11.03 10.53 7.53
N LYS A 22 12.31 10.24 7.75
CA LYS A 22 13.10 9.35 6.88
C LYS A 22 12.48 7.96 6.76
N ARG A 23 11.99 7.41 7.87
CA ARG A 23 11.32 6.10 7.89
C ARG A 23 9.98 6.11 7.18
N MET A 24 9.35 7.27 7.04
CA MET A 24 8.07 7.43 6.35
C MET A 24 8.20 8.02 4.95
N GLU A 25 9.41 8.27 4.46
CA GLU A 25 9.63 8.86 3.14
C GLU A 25 9.01 8.04 1.99
N TYR A 26 8.86 6.72 2.16
CA TYR A 26 8.14 5.84 1.23
C TYR A 26 6.65 6.21 1.05
N ARG A 27 6.07 6.96 2.00
CA ARG A 27 4.68 7.43 1.92
C ARG A 27 4.54 8.71 1.07
N GLY A 28 5.56 9.56 1.04
CA GLY A 28 5.56 10.80 0.26
C GLY A 28 6.93 11.48 0.31
N TYR A 29 7.37 12.04 -0.79
CA TYR A 29 8.71 12.61 -0.97
C TYR A 29 8.75 13.83 -1.88
N ASP A 30 7.59 14.42 -2.21
CA ASP A 30 7.52 15.61 -3.06
C ASP A 30 8.00 16.86 -2.35
N SER A 31 7.78 16.93 -1.05
CA SER A 31 8.32 17.94 -0.15
C SER A 31 8.35 17.46 1.29
N SER A 32 9.16 18.10 2.12
CA SER A 32 9.27 17.84 3.54
C SER A 32 9.41 19.12 4.34
N GLY A 33 9.02 19.10 5.62
CA GLY A 33 9.19 20.26 6.50
C GLY A 33 8.90 19.93 7.95
N VAL A 34 9.34 20.85 8.81
CA VAL A 34 9.12 20.80 10.26
C VAL A 34 8.70 22.15 10.80
N ALA A 35 7.98 22.16 11.91
CA ALA A 35 7.79 23.31 12.79
C ALA A 35 8.34 22.96 14.16
N LEU A 36 9.24 23.78 14.69
CA LEU A 36 9.89 23.64 15.99
C LEU A 36 9.46 24.76 16.91
N GLU A 37 9.11 24.46 18.15
CA GLU A 37 8.85 25.47 19.17
C GLU A 37 10.16 25.99 19.74
N VAL A 38 10.40 27.31 19.62
CA VAL A 38 11.65 27.97 20.03
C VAL A 38 11.33 29.12 20.97
N GLY A 39 12.15 29.30 22.00
CA GLY A 39 12.03 30.37 22.97
C GLY A 39 11.01 30.08 24.07
N GLU A 40 10.87 31.02 25.01
CA GLU A 40 9.95 30.93 26.14
C GLU A 40 9.19 32.25 26.35
N GLY A 41 7.97 32.17 26.87
CA GLY A 41 7.13 33.30 27.21
C GLY A 41 6.88 34.22 26.00
N ALA A 42 7.14 35.52 26.13
CA ALA A 42 6.90 36.49 25.04
C ALA A 42 7.85 36.32 23.83
N ALA A 43 8.92 35.57 23.96
CA ALA A 43 9.85 35.26 22.88
C ALA A 43 9.52 33.93 22.18
N ALA A 44 8.52 33.19 22.64
CA ALA A 44 8.11 31.93 22.04
C ALA A 44 7.59 32.17 20.61
N HIS A 45 8.10 31.35 19.67
CA HIS A 45 7.73 31.37 18.26
C HIS A 45 7.92 30.00 17.63
N LEU A 46 7.45 29.83 16.41
CA LEU A 46 7.62 28.61 15.62
C LEU A 46 8.65 28.82 14.50
N ASP A 47 9.72 28.04 14.51
CA ASP A 47 10.65 27.94 13.39
C ASP A 47 10.10 26.93 12.37
N VAL A 48 9.66 27.42 11.20
CA VAL A 48 9.08 26.59 10.15
C VAL A 48 10.05 26.46 8.99
N ILE A 49 10.58 25.25 8.78
CA ILE A 49 11.56 24.92 7.74
C ILE A 49 10.93 23.95 6.76
N ARG A 50 10.96 24.29 5.45
CA ARG A 50 10.31 23.52 4.38
C ARG A 50 11.24 23.35 3.20
N ARG A 51 11.22 22.16 2.55
CA ARG A 51 11.98 21.82 1.35
C ARG A 51 11.17 21.04 0.34
N VAL A 52 11.43 21.31 -0.94
CA VAL A 52 10.96 20.45 -2.04
C VAL A 52 11.90 19.24 -2.14
N GLY A 53 11.34 18.06 -2.31
CA GLY A 53 12.06 16.80 -2.45
C GLY A 53 12.26 16.04 -1.15
N LYS A 54 13.19 15.08 -1.18
CA LYS A 54 13.43 14.09 -0.12
C LYS A 54 13.90 14.72 1.20
N VAL A 55 13.65 14.00 2.31
CA VAL A 55 14.00 14.40 3.69
C VAL A 55 15.48 14.71 3.87
N ALA A 56 16.38 14.11 3.07
CA ALA A 56 17.81 14.41 3.10
C ALA A 56 18.13 15.90 2.87
N GLY A 57 17.34 16.59 2.02
CA GLY A 57 17.47 18.04 1.81
C GLY A 57 17.05 18.84 3.05
N LEU A 58 15.99 18.46 3.73
CA LEU A 58 15.54 19.06 4.99
C LEU A 58 16.57 18.81 6.12
N GLU A 59 17.09 17.60 6.22
CA GLU A 59 18.12 17.25 7.21
C GLU A 59 19.38 18.10 7.05
N SER A 60 19.85 18.30 5.81
CA SER A 60 21.03 19.13 5.54
C SER A 60 20.81 20.58 5.99
N GLU A 61 19.60 21.12 5.87
CA GLU A 61 19.27 22.46 6.36
C GLU A 61 19.20 22.52 7.88
N LEU A 62 18.50 21.57 8.51
CA LEU A 62 18.36 21.48 9.95
C LEU A 62 19.70 21.25 10.67
N SER A 63 20.66 20.63 10.00
CA SER A 63 22.03 20.44 10.54
C SER A 63 22.76 21.76 10.73
N ASN A 64 22.38 22.82 10.01
CA ASN A 64 22.96 24.16 10.11
C ASN A 64 22.22 25.06 11.11
N ILE A 65 21.11 24.59 11.67
CA ILE A 65 20.30 25.32 12.63
C ILE A 65 20.65 24.84 14.05
N ASP A 66 21.16 25.74 14.85
CA ASP A 66 21.39 25.47 16.28
C ASP A 66 20.04 25.65 17.01
N SER A 67 19.36 24.54 17.29
CA SER A 67 18.07 24.53 17.99
C SER A 67 18.06 23.42 19.03
N ASP A 68 17.70 23.79 20.22
CA ASP A 68 17.46 22.92 21.38
C ASP A 68 15.97 22.67 21.64
N ALA A 69 15.12 23.01 20.67
CA ALA A 69 13.68 22.79 20.74
C ALA A 69 13.34 21.34 21.10
N THR A 70 12.47 21.16 22.08
CA THR A 70 12.03 19.86 22.62
C THR A 70 10.61 19.48 22.19
N CYS A 71 9.93 20.37 21.45
CA CYS A 71 8.62 20.12 20.87
C CYS A 71 8.61 20.53 19.40
N GLY A 72 7.89 19.76 18.59
CA GLY A 72 7.68 20.08 17.19
C GLY A 72 6.90 19.02 16.42
N ILE A 73 6.51 19.40 15.20
CA ILE A 73 5.82 18.55 14.24
C ILE A 73 6.54 18.56 12.89
N GLY A 74 6.44 17.48 12.15
CA GLY A 74 7.08 17.32 10.86
C GLY A 74 6.24 16.53 9.87
N HIS A 75 6.51 16.72 8.58
CA HIS A 75 5.71 16.18 7.50
C HIS A 75 6.55 15.81 6.28
N THR A 76 6.19 14.70 5.62
CA THR A 76 6.57 14.41 4.23
C THR A 76 5.31 14.40 3.38
N ARG A 77 5.33 15.14 2.28
CA ARG A 77 4.14 15.37 1.46
C ARG A 77 4.16 14.57 0.17
N TRP A 78 3.02 13.97 -0.12
CA TRP A 78 2.60 13.55 -1.45
C TRP A 78 1.58 14.58 -1.96
N ALA A 79 1.90 15.27 -3.06
CA ALA A 79 1.08 16.39 -3.53
C ALA A 79 -0.25 15.92 -4.14
N THR A 80 -1.36 16.35 -3.55
CA THR A 80 -2.73 16.19 -4.07
C THR A 80 -3.26 17.51 -4.61
N HIS A 81 -3.27 18.56 -3.81
CA HIS A 81 -3.67 19.94 -4.18
C HIS A 81 -2.48 20.88 -4.14
N GLY A 82 -2.24 21.61 -5.22
CA GLY A 82 -1.07 22.49 -5.38
C GLY A 82 0.22 21.73 -5.71
N LYS A 83 0.97 22.22 -6.72
CA LYS A 83 2.24 21.62 -7.18
C LYS A 83 3.29 21.54 -6.06
N PRO A 84 4.25 20.61 -6.12
CA PRO A 84 5.39 20.60 -5.22
C PRO A 84 6.15 21.94 -5.25
N SER A 85 6.11 22.66 -4.12
CA SER A 85 6.80 23.94 -3.92
C SER A 85 7.01 24.16 -2.43
N VAL A 86 7.94 25.04 -2.05
CA VAL A 86 8.17 25.38 -0.64
C VAL A 86 6.93 25.96 0.03
N VAL A 87 6.14 26.74 -0.72
CA VAL A 87 4.90 27.38 -0.21
C VAL A 87 3.81 26.34 0.07
N ASN A 88 3.71 25.33 -0.79
CA ASN A 88 2.74 24.25 -0.67
C ASN A 88 3.20 23.09 0.21
N ALA A 89 4.44 23.15 0.75
CA ALA A 89 4.94 22.15 1.69
C ALA A 89 4.39 22.39 3.09
N HIS A 90 4.10 21.34 3.82
CA HIS A 90 3.74 21.41 5.24
C HIS A 90 5.00 21.60 6.12
N PRO A 91 4.85 22.14 7.33
CA PRO A 91 3.63 22.63 8.02
C PRO A 91 3.06 23.92 7.42
N HIS A 92 1.73 24.10 7.47
CA HIS A 92 1.07 25.39 7.20
C HIS A 92 0.86 26.16 8.51
N THR A 93 0.77 27.50 8.42
CA THR A 93 0.69 28.36 9.60
C THR A 93 -0.52 29.28 9.55
N SER A 94 -0.97 29.70 10.74
CA SER A 94 -1.88 30.84 10.93
C SER A 94 -1.34 32.13 10.30
N CYS A 95 -2.17 33.15 10.19
CA CYS A 95 -1.78 34.46 9.64
C CYS A 95 -0.61 35.10 10.38
N ASP A 96 -0.62 35.00 11.70
CA ASP A 96 0.40 35.52 12.62
C ASP A 96 1.61 34.58 12.80
N GLY A 97 1.53 33.35 12.30
CA GLY A 97 2.59 32.34 12.37
C GLY A 97 2.74 31.68 13.76
N ARG A 98 1.79 31.88 14.67
CA ARG A 98 1.86 31.32 16.03
C ARG A 98 1.32 29.90 16.13
N ILE A 99 0.50 29.46 15.18
CA ILE A 99 -0.02 28.10 15.06
C ILE A 99 0.57 27.47 13.80
N ALA A 100 1.06 26.23 13.91
CA ALA A 100 1.48 25.44 12.75
C ALA A 100 0.80 24.08 12.77
N ILE A 101 0.44 23.62 11.57
CA ILE A 101 -0.25 22.34 11.38
C ILE A 101 0.38 21.47 10.33
N VAL A 102 0.25 20.15 10.49
CA VAL A 102 0.51 19.14 9.46
C VAL A 102 -0.73 18.29 9.28
N HIS A 103 -1.03 17.91 8.05
CA HIS A 103 -2.26 17.23 7.70
C HIS A 103 -2.03 16.15 6.64
N ASN A 104 -2.65 15.00 6.85
CA ASN A 104 -2.81 13.93 5.87
C ASN A 104 -4.30 13.78 5.56
N GLY A 105 -4.68 13.83 4.32
CA GLY A 105 -6.07 13.69 3.89
C GLY A 105 -6.44 14.65 2.78
N ILE A 106 -7.73 14.84 2.57
CA ILE A 106 -8.32 15.82 1.66
C ILE A 106 -9.50 16.49 2.35
N ILE A 107 -9.56 17.81 2.25
CA ILE A 107 -10.68 18.64 2.72
C ILE A 107 -11.57 18.92 1.52
N GLU A 108 -12.70 18.23 1.41
CA GLU A 108 -13.58 18.29 0.25
C GLU A 108 -14.25 19.65 0.07
N ASN A 109 -14.62 20.32 1.17
CA ASN A 109 -15.24 21.63 1.18
C ASN A 109 -14.25 22.80 1.32
N PHE A 110 -12.95 22.58 0.99
CA PHE A 110 -11.90 23.58 1.20
C PHE A 110 -12.13 24.88 0.42
N ALA A 111 -12.74 24.83 -0.77
CA ALA A 111 -12.97 26.00 -1.59
C ALA A 111 -13.98 26.95 -0.93
N GLU A 112 -15.06 26.41 -0.37
CA GLU A 112 -16.08 27.16 0.37
C GLU A 112 -15.50 27.78 1.65
N LEU A 113 -14.78 26.97 2.44
CA LEU A 113 -14.11 27.41 3.66
C LEU A 113 -13.08 28.51 3.40
N ARG A 114 -12.32 28.39 2.30
CA ARG A 114 -11.35 29.39 1.90
C ARG A 114 -12.02 30.72 1.58
N GLU A 115 -13.09 30.72 0.78
CA GLU A 115 -13.83 31.95 0.43
C GLU A 115 -14.39 32.64 1.69
N GLU A 116 -14.93 31.86 2.64
CA GLU A 116 -15.42 32.39 3.91
C GLU A 116 -14.31 33.00 4.77
N LEU A 117 -13.18 32.30 4.90
CA LEU A 117 -12.04 32.76 5.71
C LEU A 117 -11.37 33.99 5.09
N GLU A 118 -11.21 34.05 3.76
CA GLU A 118 -10.73 35.23 3.04
C GLU A 118 -11.68 36.42 3.25
N GLY A 119 -13.00 36.18 3.25
CA GLY A 119 -14.02 37.19 3.57
C GLY A 119 -13.95 37.72 5.01
N ARG A 120 -13.41 36.95 5.95
CA ARG A 120 -13.15 37.34 7.35
C ARG A 120 -11.77 37.97 7.54
N GLY A 121 -10.93 38.04 6.50
CA GLY A 121 -9.65 38.72 6.52
C GLY A 121 -8.43 37.82 6.66
N HIS A 122 -8.57 36.51 6.56
CA HIS A 122 -7.43 35.59 6.52
C HIS A 122 -6.71 35.67 5.17
N HIS A 123 -5.39 35.46 5.19
CA HIS A 123 -4.52 35.52 4.01
C HIS A 123 -3.88 34.18 3.72
N PHE A 124 -4.34 33.52 2.68
CA PHE A 124 -3.79 32.23 2.24
C PHE A 124 -2.49 32.43 1.46
N LYS A 125 -1.48 31.65 1.79
CA LYS A 125 -0.16 31.66 1.15
C LYS A 125 0.01 30.53 0.15
N SER A 126 -0.68 29.39 0.39
CA SER A 126 -0.56 28.19 -0.42
C SER A 126 -1.76 27.92 -1.31
N GLU A 127 -1.60 26.98 -2.21
CA GLU A 127 -2.66 26.44 -3.07
C GLU A 127 -3.26 25.14 -2.48
N THR A 128 -2.88 24.75 -1.25
CA THR A 128 -3.33 23.51 -0.64
C THR A 128 -4.70 23.66 0.02
N ASP A 129 -5.43 22.57 0.11
CA ASP A 129 -6.65 22.45 0.89
C ASP A 129 -6.36 22.56 2.40
N THR A 130 -5.22 22.09 2.84
CA THR A 130 -4.80 22.01 4.24
C THR A 130 -4.77 23.36 4.97
N GLU A 131 -4.41 24.45 4.29
CA GLU A 131 -4.21 25.76 4.94
C GLU A 131 -5.51 26.28 5.59
N VAL A 132 -6.69 25.81 5.15
CA VAL A 132 -7.96 26.18 5.80
C VAL A 132 -8.00 25.74 7.27
N PHE A 133 -7.41 24.59 7.63
CA PHE A 133 -7.32 24.16 9.03
C PHE A 133 -6.52 25.14 9.90
N ALA A 134 -5.40 25.66 9.37
CA ALA A 134 -4.59 26.62 10.14
C ALA A 134 -5.40 27.85 10.52
N HIS A 135 -6.20 28.37 9.58
CA HIS A 135 -7.04 29.56 9.81
C HIS A 135 -8.29 29.28 10.63
N LEU A 136 -8.94 28.12 10.49
CA LEU A 136 -10.04 27.72 11.36
C LEU A 136 -9.57 27.58 12.83
N ILE A 137 -8.41 26.97 13.05
CA ILE A 137 -7.83 26.85 14.38
C ILE A 137 -7.43 28.22 14.93
N GLU A 138 -6.88 29.13 14.10
CA GLU A 138 -6.55 30.50 14.49
C GLU A 138 -7.79 31.26 15.01
N GLU A 139 -8.92 31.19 14.30
CA GLU A 139 -10.19 31.81 14.74
C GLU A 139 -10.67 31.23 16.08
N ALA A 140 -10.75 29.89 16.17
CA ALA A 140 -11.18 29.22 17.38
C ALA A 140 -10.24 29.50 18.57
N TYR A 141 -8.93 29.60 18.31
CA TYR A 141 -7.94 29.88 19.36
C TYR A 141 -8.03 31.28 19.91
N ALA A 142 -8.40 32.26 19.08
CA ALA A 142 -8.65 33.63 19.57
C ALA A 142 -9.75 33.74 20.60
N GLU A 143 -10.69 32.78 20.62
CA GLU A 143 -11.79 32.72 21.58
C GLU A 143 -11.49 31.78 22.75
N THR A 144 -10.94 30.61 22.50
CA THR A 144 -10.78 29.52 23.48
C THR A 144 -9.50 29.62 24.30
N HIS A 145 -8.41 30.12 23.71
CA HIS A 145 -7.06 30.07 24.28
C HIS A 145 -6.65 28.64 24.72
N ASP A 146 -7.15 27.64 24.03
CA ASP A 146 -6.86 26.20 24.23
C ASP A 146 -6.71 25.52 22.86
N LEU A 147 -5.52 25.07 22.53
CA LEU A 147 -5.21 24.49 21.22
C LEU A 147 -6.05 23.24 20.92
N MET A 148 -6.27 22.39 21.94
CA MET A 148 -7.05 21.16 21.74
C MET A 148 -8.52 21.46 21.49
N ALA A 149 -9.09 22.42 22.23
CA ALA A 149 -10.46 22.90 22.02
C ALA A 149 -10.61 23.52 20.61
N SER A 150 -9.62 24.31 20.18
CA SER A 150 -9.61 24.95 18.87
C SER A 150 -9.50 23.94 17.71
N VAL A 151 -8.68 22.90 17.87
CA VAL A 151 -8.60 21.81 16.89
C VAL A 151 -9.94 21.07 16.81
N ARG A 152 -10.58 20.79 17.94
CA ARG A 152 -11.89 20.12 17.96
C ARG A 152 -12.95 20.95 17.25
N GLU A 153 -13.00 22.25 17.52
CA GLU A 153 -13.94 23.18 16.87
C GLU A 153 -13.69 23.23 15.35
N ALA A 154 -12.44 23.39 14.92
CA ALA A 154 -12.09 23.42 13.50
C ALA A 154 -12.54 22.14 12.75
N CYS A 155 -12.43 20.97 13.40
CA CYS A 155 -12.86 19.70 12.81
C CYS A 155 -14.37 19.62 12.55
N THR A 156 -15.21 20.41 13.25
CA THR A 156 -16.65 20.44 13.02
C THR A 156 -17.05 21.10 11.70
N HIS A 157 -16.19 21.95 11.14
CA HIS A 157 -16.41 22.68 9.89
C HIS A 157 -15.94 21.92 8.65
N VAL A 158 -15.07 20.90 8.83
CA VAL A 158 -14.39 20.22 7.74
C VAL A 158 -15.14 18.97 7.30
N VAL A 159 -15.38 18.89 5.98
CA VAL A 159 -15.88 17.68 5.32
C VAL A 159 -14.69 17.00 4.61
N GLY A 160 -14.50 15.69 4.86
CA GLY A 160 -13.43 14.92 4.27
C GLY A 160 -12.60 14.14 5.29
N ALA A 161 -11.47 13.61 4.84
CA ALA A 161 -10.57 12.78 5.64
C ALA A 161 -9.41 13.62 6.19
N TYR A 162 -9.05 13.40 7.47
CA TYR A 162 -7.89 14.06 8.06
C TYR A 162 -7.18 13.21 9.13
N GLY A 163 -5.86 13.27 9.11
CA GLY A 163 -4.98 13.03 10.24
C GLY A 163 -4.22 14.33 10.47
N LEU A 164 -4.49 15.00 11.57
CA LEU A 164 -4.03 16.35 11.87
C LEU A 164 -3.15 16.36 13.11
N ALA A 165 -2.04 17.12 13.08
CA ALA A 165 -1.30 17.50 14.26
C ALA A 165 -1.01 19.01 14.22
N ALA A 166 -1.21 19.70 15.36
CA ALA A 166 -1.05 21.13 15.51
C ALA A 166 -0.18 21.47 16.72
N VAL A 167 0.60 22.55 16.61
CA VAL A 167 1.38 23.18 17.70
C VAL A 167 1.10 24.66 17.76
N CYS A 168 1.20 25.25 18.96
CA CYS A 168 0.97 26.67 19.18
C CYS A 168 2.09 27.25 20.05
N ALA A 169 2.72 28.34 19.59
CA ALA A 169 3.75 29.06 20.34
C ALA A 169 3.28 29.61 21.71
N ASP A 170 1.97 29.76 21.92
CA ASP A 170 1.40 30.22 23.19
C ASP A 170 1.13 29.07 24.18
N GLU A 171 1.18 27.81 23.71
CA GLU A 171 1.07 26.61 24.55
C GLU A 171 2.29 25.69 24.38
N PRO A 172 3.47 26.07 24.86
CA PRO A 172 4.69 25.33 24.61
C PRO A 172 4.62 23.90 25.18
N GLY A 173 5.13 22.95 24.37
CA GLY A 173 5.14 21.54 24.71
C GLY A 173 3.81 20.81 24.48
N VAL A 174 2.81 21.45 23.88
CA VAL A 174 1.52 20.84 23.57
C VAL A 174 1.42 20.52 22.07
N ILE A 175 1.08 19.27 21.76
CA ILE A 175 0.67 18.86 20.39
C ILE A 175 -0.80 18.42 20.45
N ALA A 176 -1.66 19.07 19.70
CA ALA A 176 -3.06 18.68 19.55
C ALA A 176 -3.23 17.83 18.27
N VAL A 177 -3.91 16.70 18.41
CA VAL A 177 -4.04 15.69 17.35
C VAL A 177 -5.50 15.33 17.15
N ALA A 178 -5.91 15.18 15.89
CA ALA A 178 -7.26 14.76 15.50
C ALA A 178 -7.20 13.73 14.38
N ARG A 179 -8.18 12.81 14.33
CA ARG A 179 -8.27 11.80 13.29
C ARG A 179 -9.69 11.60 12.77
N LYS A 180 -9.78 11.48 11.42
CA LYS A 180 -10.93 10.95 10.68
C LYS A 180 -10.44 10.32 9.38
N ASP A 181 -10.69 9.02 9.18
CA ASP A 181 -10.29 8.19 8.03
C ASP A 181 -8.76 8.07 7.80
N SER A 182 -7.95 9.12 7.98
CA SER A 182 -6.50 9.07 7.83
C SER A 182 -5.79 8.55 9.09
N PRO A 183 -4.85 7.59 8.99
CA PRO A 183 -4.27 6.93 10.16
C PRO A 183 -3.40 7.87 11.00
N ILE A 184 -3.56 7.80 12.32
CA ILE A 184 -2.70 8.42 13.33
C ILE A 184 -2.45 7.41 14.46
N VAL A 185 -1.20 7.32 14.87
CA VAL A 185 -0.75 6.54 16.03
C VAL A 185 -0.07 7.45 17.03
N VAL A 186 -0.31 7.20 18.31
CA VAL A 186 0.26 7.95 19.43
C VAL A 186 0.99 6.97 20.34
N GLY A 187 2.16 7.35 20.83
CA GLY A 187 2.94 6.53 21.75
C GLY A 187 3.58 7.36 22.84
N VAL A 188 3.85 6.73 23.99
CA VAL A 188 4.62 7.32 25.10
C VAL A 188 5.90 6.50 25.25
N GLY A 189 7.02 7.19 25.21
CA GLY A 189 8.36 6.62 25.40
C GLY A 189 9.04 7.18 26.66
N GLU A 190 10.29 6.79 26.88
CA GLU A 190 11.08 7.22 28.05
C GLU A 190 11.35 8.73 28.06
N THR A 191 11.46 9.36 26.89
CA THR A 191 11.87 10.76 26.75
C THR A 191 10.73 11.71 26.41
N GLY A 192 9.49 11.22 26.25
CA GLY A 192 8.34 12.07 25.95
C GLY A 192 7.20 11.36 25.23
N SER A 193 6.34 12.17 24.63
CA SER A 193 5.16 11.74 23.88
C SER A 193 5.37 11.93 22.37
N TYR A 194 4.87 11.00 21.59
CA TYR A 194 5.09 10.89 20.16
C TYR A 194 3.76 10.74 19.41
N VAL A 195 3.67 11.32 18.24
CA VAL A 195 2.60 11.07 17.27
C VAL A 195 3.19 10.80 15.91
N ALA A 196 2.60 9.86 15.16
CA ALA A 196 2.95 9.63 13.76
C ALA A 196 1.75 9.11 12.97
N SER A 197 1.86 9.15 11.66
CA SER A 197 0.89 8.50 10.76
C SER A 197 1.19 7.02 10.52
N ASP A 198 2.30 6.49 11.04
CA ASP A 198 2.67 5.07 10.96
C ASP A 198 3.58 4.71 12.14
N VAL A 199 3.37 3.55 12.76
CA VAL A 199 4.11 3.07 13.93
C VAL A 199 5.61 2.95 13.68
N ILE A 200 6.05 2.75 12.43
CA ILE A 200 7.48 2.63 12.08
C ILE A 200 8.29 3.87 12.45
N ALA A 201 7.65 5.03 12.45
CA ALA A 201 8.31 6.29 12.87
C ALA A 201 8.62 6.32 14.37
N LEU A 202 7.89 5.54 15.18
CA LEU A 202 7.96 5.54 16.65
C LEU A 202 8.73 4.34 17.22
N ILE A 203 9.15 3.39 16.39
CA ILE A 203 9.65 2.06 16.83
C ILE A 203 10.88 2.11 17.74
N ASP A 204 11.71 3.16 17.64
CA ASP A 204 12.85 3.37 18.54
C ASP A 204 12.43 3.87 19.92
N ALA A 205 11.31 4.58 19.98
CA ALA A 205 10.84 5.22 21.19
C ALA A 205 9.90 4.33 22.00
N THR A 206 8.97 3.64 21.31
CA THR A 206 8.01 2.76 21.95
C THR A 206 7.42 1.76 20.94
N ARG A 207 7.07 0.58 21.44
CA ARG A 207 6.29 -0.44 20.70
C ARG A 207 4.83 -0.47 21.13
N ASP A 208 4.50 0.16 22.26
CA ASP A 208 3.14 0.24 22.76
C ASP A 208 2.51 1.54 22.26
N VAL A 209 1.56 1.41 21.35
CA VAL A 209 0.94 2.53 20.66
C VAL A 209 -0.59 2.49 20.78
N VAL A 210 -1.18 3.65 20.72
CA VAL A 210 -2.62 3.85 20.56
C VAL A 210 -2.87 4.22 19.11
N VAL A 211 -3.62 3.41 18.39
CA VAL A 211 -4.15 3.77 17.07
C VAL A 211 -5.44 4.55 17.30
N LEU A 212 -5.46 5.85 17.01
CA LEU A 212 -6.68 6.64 17.16
C LEU A 212 -7.78 6.09 16.24
N GLU A 213 -9.01 6.09 16.70
CA GLU A 213 -10.21 5.82 15.91
C GLU A 213 -10.81 7.14 15.38
N ASP A 214 -11.74 7.04 14.42
CA ASP A 214 -12.40 8.22 13.86
C ASP A 214 -13.17 8.99 14.93
N GLY A 215 -13.01 10.31 14.95
CA GLY A 215 -13.59 11.18 15.96
C GLY A 215 -12.86 11.17 17.31
N GLN A 216 -11.72 10.51 17.41
CA GLN A 216 -10.85 10.58 18.58
C GLN A 216 -9.79 11.67 18.46
N PHE A 217 -9.47 12.28 19.59
CA PHE A 217 -8.50 13.35 19.73
C PHE A 217 -7.47 12.98 20.80
N ALA A 218 -6.24 13.49 20.63
CA ALA A 218 -5.16 13.30 21.59
C ALA A 218 -4.42 14.61 21.85
N LYS A 219 -4.27 14.97 23.14
CA LYS A 219 -3.43 16.08 23.60
C LYS A 219 -2.13 15.50 24.16
N LEU A 220 -1.03 15.69 23.45
CA LEU A 220 0.29 15.25 23.86
C LEU A 220 0.99 16.36 24.65
N THR A 221 1.63 15.97 25.74
CA THR A 221 2.51 16.82 26.54
C THR A 221 3.78 16.04 26.88
N PRO A 222 4.87 16.66 27.37
CA PRO A 222 6.05 15.93 27.83
C PRO A 222 5.74 14.92 28.95
N ALA A 223 4.66 15.13 29.71
CA ALA A 223 4.25 14.29 30.84
C ALA A 223 3.37 13.09 30.44
N GLY A 224 2.83 13.07 29.21
CA GLY A 224 1.93 12.02 28.74
C GLY A 224 0.85 12.51 27.78
N VAL A 225 -0.15 11.67 27.55
CA VAL A 225 -1.18 11.90 26.54
C VAL A 225 -2.58 11.79 27.15
N GLU A 226 -3.43 12.75 26.86
CA GLU A 226 -4.85 12.74 27.17
C GLU A 226 -5.64 12.42 25.90
N TYR A 227 -6.63 11.51 26.01
CA TYR A 227 -7.48 11.10 24.90
C TYR A 227 -8.92 11.51 25.13
N THR A 228 -9.57 12.06 24.11
CA THR A 228 -10.97 12.52 24.20
C THR A 228 -11.75 12.15 22.94
N ASP A 229 -13.08 12.10 23.07
CA ASP A 229 -14.03 12.01 21.96
C ASP A 229 -14.33 13.38 21.32
N GLU A 230 -15.21 13.41 20.33
CA GLU A 230 -15.68 14.64 19.66
C GLU A 230 -16.35 15.62 20.61
N ALA A 231 -17.01 15.14 21.67
CA ALA A 231 -17.64 15.98 22.67
C ALA A 231 -16.68 16.48 23.78
N GLY A 232 -15.40 16.04 23.72
CA GLY A 232 -14.38 16.38 24.70
C GLY A 232 -14.41 15.52 25.96
N ASN A 233 -15.19 14.45 26.00
CA ASN A 233 -15.18 13.53 27.13
C ASN A 233 -13.90 12.67 27.09
N ALA A 234 -13.29 12.43 28.27
CA ALA A 234 -12.13 11.54 28.36
C ALA A 234 -12.50 10.11 27.95
N ILE A 235 -11.65 9.49 27.17
CA ILE A 235 -11.78 8.09 26.75
C ILE A 235 -10.58 7.27 27.21
N GLU A 236 -10.78 5.97 27.46
CA GLU A 236 -9.70 5.05 27.77
C GLU A 236 -9.16 4.47 26.45
N PRO A 237 -7.87 4.71 26.12
CA PRO A 237 -7.32 4.28 24.83
C PRO A 237 -7.04 2.78 24.82
N LYS A 238 -7.20 2.15 23.66
CA LYS A 238 -6.78 0.77 23.42
C LYS A 238 -5.30 0.74 23.02
N VAL A 239 -4.44 0.33 23.94
CA VAL A 239 -3.02 0.15 23.65
C VAL A 239 -2.83 -1.13 22.83
N THR A 240 -2.05 -1.02 21.77
CA THR A 240 -1.67 -2.15 20.88
C THR A 240 -0.16 -2.28 20.90
N HIS A 241 0.34 -3.49 21.15
CA HIS A 241 1.76 -3.80 21.05
C HIS A 241 2.13 -4.06 19.58
N SER A 242 3.18 -3.40 19.10
CA SER A 242 3.72 -3.60 17.75
C SER A 242 4.86 -4.62 17.79
N ASP A 243 4.70 -5.75 17.11
CA ASP A 243 5.74 -6.78 16.95
C ASP A 243 6.81 -6.40 15.91
N TRP A 244 6.76 -5.18 15.36
CA TRP A 244 7.68 -4.75 14.32
C TRP A 244 9.09 -4.55 14.88
N ASP A 245 10.08 -4.98 14.08
CA ASP A 245 11.51 -4.95 14.40
C ASP A 245 12.22 -3.92 13.53
N LEU A 246 13.32 -3.34 14.05
CA LEU A 246 14.22 -2.45 13.30
C LEU A 246 14.79 -3.12 12.05
N ASP A 247 15.09 -4.42 12.12
CA ASP A 247 15.56 -5.19 10.96
C ASP A 247 14.57 -5.17 9.77
N MET A 248 13.26 -5.00 10.05
CA MET A 248 12.24 -4.86 9.01
C MET A 248 12.31 -3.51 8.30
N ALA A 249 12.79 -2.48 8.98
CA ALA A 249 12.97 -1.14 8.44
C ALA A 249 14.30 -0.95 7.71
N GLU A 250 15.22 -1.92 7.79
CA GLU A 250 16.53 -1.87 7.16
C GLU A 250 16.61 -2.78 5.92
N LYS A 251 17.53 -2.46 5.00
CA LYS A 251 17.72 -3.23 3.77
C LYS A 251 18.35 -4.61 3.99
N GLY A 252 18.88 -4.90 5.17
CA GLY A 252 19.43 -6.21 5.52
C GLY A 252 20.56 -6.68 4.59
N GLY A 253 21.40 -5.77 4.08
CA GLY A 253 22.51 -6.05 3.17
C GLY A 253 22.12 -6.04 1.67
N TYR A 254 20.84 -5.91 1.33
CA TYR A 254 20.39 -5.74 -0.05
C TYR A 254 20.61 -4.29 -0.55
N PRO A 255 20.85 -4.06 -1.84
CA PRO A 255 21.03 -2.72 -2.40
C PRO A 255 19.77 -1.86 -2.31
N ASP A 256 18.59 -2.48 -2.38
CA ASP A 256 17.28 -1.84 -2.34
C ASP A 256 16.25 -2.72 -1.61
N PHE A 257 15.14 -2.10 -1.18
CA PHE A 257 14.05 -2.82 -0.50
C PHE A 257 13.32 -3.76 -1.43
N MET A 258 13.12 -3.38 -2.69
CA MET A 258 12.42 -4.23 -3.66
C MET A 258 13.09 -5.59 -3.78
N LEU A 259 14.43 -5.65 -3.89
CA LEU A 259 15.15 -6.92 -3.96
C LEU A 259 15.06 -7.71 -2.66
N LYS A 260 15.21 -7.05 -1.49
CA LYS A 260 14.99 -7.70 -0.19
C LYS A 260 13.61 -8.35 -0.13
N GLU A 261 12.58 -7.61 -0.49
CA GLU A 261 11.18 -8.05 -0.41
C GLU A 261 10.87 -9.17 -1.40
N ILE A 262 11.50 -9.18 -2.59
CA ILE A 262 11.44 -10.31 -3.51
C ILE A 262 12.07 -11.56 -2.88
N HIS A 263 13.21 -11.43 -2.19
CA HIS A 263 13.86 -12.54 -1.49
C HIS A 263 13.12 -13.01 -0.23
N GLU A 264 12.22 -12.22 0.33
CA GLU A 264 11.36 -12.60 1.45
C GLU A 264 10.14 -13.46 1.03
N GLN A 265 9.82 -13.57 -0.26
CA GLN A 265 8.63 -14.27 -0.74
C GLN A 265 8.55 -15.76 -0.33
N PRO A 266 9.63 -16.57 -0.30
CA PRO A 266 9.57 -17.93 0.21
C PRO A 266 9.07 -17.99 1.66
N ARG A 267 9.51 -17.03 2.48
CA ARG A 267 9.05 -16.90 3.87
C ARG A 267 7.58 -16.48 3.92
N VAL A 268 7.17 -15.51 3.10
CA VAL A 268 5.78 -15.05 3.05
C VAL A 268 4.82 -16.21 2.74
N VAL A 269 5.15 -17.07 1.78
CA VAL A 269 4.34 -18.27 1.50
C VAL A 269 4.19 -19.13 2.75
N ARG A 270 5.29 -19.43 3.45
CA ARG A 270 5.27 -20.25 4.67
C ARG A 270 4.45 -19.58 5.78
N ASP A 271 4.72 -18.31 6.06
CA ASP A 271 4.07 -17.56 7.15
C ASP A 271 2.56 -17.39 6.91
N THR A 272 2.13 -17.18 5.66
CA THR A 272 0.71 -17.14 5.29
C THR A 272 0.00 -18.47 5.52
N LEU A 273 0.71 -19.60 5.36
CA LEU A 273 0.15 -20.95 5.46
C LEU A 273 0.21 -21.53 6.88
N VAL A 274 1.04 -20.99 7.77
CA VAL A 274 1.18 -21.50 9.15
C VAL A 274 -0.17 -21.47 9.86
N GLY A 275 -0.58 -22.65 10.39
CA GLY A 275 -1.82 -22.84 11.15
C GLY A 275 -3.08 -22.95 10.28
N ARG A 276 -2.98 -22.85 8.95
CA ARG A 276 -4.16 -22.79 8.05
C ARG A 276 -4.76 -24.14 7.68
N MET A 277 -4.22 -25.24 8.18
CA MET A 277 -4.80 -26.56 7.97
C MET A 277 -4.73 -27.40 9.24
N THR A 278 -5.86 -27.95 9.63
CA THR A 278 -5.97 -28.86 10.77
C THR A 278 -5.33 -30.23 10.45
N PRO A 279 -4.97 -31.04 11.46
CA PRO A 279 -4.53 -32.41 11.23
C PRO A 279 -5.56 -33.31 10.51
N ALA A 280 -6.85 -32.97 10.61
CA ALA A 280 -7.92 -33.60 9.85
C ALA A 280 -7.91 -33.25 8.37
N GLY A 281 -7.24 -32.14 7.97
CA GLY A 281 -7.13 -31.64 6.59
C GLY A 281 -8.25 -30.70 6.21
N GLU A 282 -8.89 -30.09 7.18
CA GLU A 282 -9.84 -29.00 7.02
C GLU A 282 -9.08 -27.68 7.08
N LEU A 283 -9.51 -26.70 6.28
CA LEU A 283 -8.92 -25.36 6.35
C LEU A 283 -9.37 -24.66 7.63
N ASP A 284 -8.43 -23.99 8.24
CA ASP A 284 -8.60 -23.20 9.45
C ASP A 284 -8.26 -21.73 9.13
N ILE A 285 -9.26 -20.87 9.27
CA ILE A 285 -9.13 -19.43 9.04
C ILE A 285 -9.47 -18.73 10.36
N ASP A 286 -8.47 -18.19 11.04
CA ASP A 286 -8.58 -17.64 12.40
C ASP A 286 -9.70 -16.60 12.57
N GLU A 287 -9.89 -15.74 11.58
CA GLU A 287 -10.89 -14.67 11.62
C GLU A 287 -11.91 -14.85 10.49
N LEU A 288 -12.50 -16.06 10.41
CA LEU A 288 -13.46 -16.37 9.36
C LEU A 288 -14.70 -15.48 9.44
N GLY A 289 -15.21 -15.21 10.64
CA GLY A 289 -16.34 -14.31 10.90
C GLY A 289 -17.68 -14.74 10.27
N LEU A 290 -17.66 -15.71 9.35
CA LEU A 290 -18.80 -16.29 8.66
C LEU A 290 -18.95 -17.77 9.04
N SER A 291 -20.17 -18.22 9.26
CA SER A 291 -20.46 -19.62 9.49
C SER A 291 -20.29 -20.44 8.20
N LEU A 292 -20.06 -21.75 8.35
CA LEU A 292 -20.01 -22.67 7.21
C LEU A 292 -21.33 -22.72 6.41
N GLU A 293 -22.46 -22.48 7.08
CA GLU A 293 -23.78 -22.37 6.43
C GLU A 293 -23.85 -21.12 5.55
N GLU A 294 -23.47 -19.96 6.07
CA GLU A 294 -23.42 -18.72 5.29
C GLU A 294 -22.48 -18.84 4.09
N LEU A 295 -21.30 -19.45 4.25
CA LEU A 295 -20.37 -19.71 3.15
C LEU A 295 -20.94 -20.71 2.13
N ASN A 296 -21.72 -21.70 2.60
CA ASN A 296 -22.37 -22.65 1.71
C ASN A 296 -23.49 -21.98 0.89
N ASP A 297 -24.13 -20.95 1.39
CA ASP A 297 -25.21 -20.24 0.69
C ASP A 297 -24.68 -19.26 -0.36
N ILE A 298 -23.40 -18.88 -0.33
CA ILE A 298 -22.79 -17.97 -1.32
C ILE A 298 -22.95 -18.56 -2.74
N ASP A 299 -23.58 -17.83 -3.62
CA ASP A 299 -23.83 -18.21 -5.02
C ASP A 299 -23.08 -17.33 -6.04
N ARG A 300 -22.48 -16.21 -5.57
CA ARG A 300 -21.69 -15.29 -6.39
C ARG A 300 -20.56 -14.69 -5.55
N VAL A 301 -19.42 -14.45 -6.19
CA VAL A 301 -18.29 -13.75 -5.60
C VAL A 301 -17.93 -12.53 -6.44
N TYR A 302 -17.73 -11.38 -5.81
CA TYR A 302 -17.01 -10.24 -6.38
C TYR A 302 -15.66 -10.11 -5.67
N VAL A 303 -14.57 -10.03 -6.43
CA VAL A 303 -13.26 -9.64 -5.91
C VAL A 303 -13.03 -8.18 -6.29
N ILE A 304 -12.93 -7.30 -5.29
CA ILE A 304 -12.74 -5.86 -5.49
C ILE A 304 -11.35 -5.45 -5.00
N ALA A 305 -10.62 -4.73 -5.82
CA ALA A 305 -9.26 -4.30 -5.51
C ALA A 305 -8.76 -3.24 -6.48
N CYS A 306 -7.57 -2.66 -6.19
CA CYS A 306 -6.86 -1.75 -7.07
C CYS A 306 -5.47 -2.30 -7.42
N GLY A 307 -4.97 -1.98 -8.64
CA GLY A 307 -3.59 -2.25 -9.06
C GLY A 307 -3.19 -3.72 -8.94
N THR A 308 -2.05 -3.99 -8.33
CA THR A 308 -1.50 -5.34 -8.09
C THR A 308 -2.49 -6.28 -7.39
N SER A 309 -3.27 -5.77 -6.43
CA SER A 309 -4.31 -6.56 -5.75
C SER A 309 -5.45 -6.97 -6.69
N TYR A 310 -5.79 -6.13 -7.68
CA TYR A 310 -6.74 -6.48 -8.73
C TYR A 310 -6.21 -7.66 -9.58
N HIS A 311 -4.92 -7.67 -9.91
CA HIS A 311 -4.32 -8.79 -10.64
C HIS A 311 -4.32 -10.10 -9.82
N ALA A 312 -4.13 -10.02 -8.50
CA ALA A 312 -4.33 -11.17 -7.62
C ALA A 312 -5.80 -11.67 -7.67
N GLY A 313 -6.75 -10.76 -7.77
CA GLY A 313 -8.17 -11.07 -7.99
C GLY A 313 -8.43 -11.85 -9.29
N LEU A 314 -7.76 -11.49 -10.40
CA LEU A 314 -7.88 -12.23 -11.67
C LEU A 314 -7.44 -13.70 -11.53
N ILE A 315 -6.43 -13.95 -10.70
CA ILE A 315 -5.99 -15.32 -10.37
C ILE A 315 -7.07 -16.02 -9.53
N ALA A 316 -7.58 -15.34 -8.50
CA ALA A 316 -8.62 -15.86 -7.61
C ALA A 316 -9.88 -16.29 -8.37
N LYS A 317 -10.30 -15.52 -9.37
CA LYS A 317 -11.43 -15.89 -10.24
C LYS A 317 -11.26 -17.29 -10.81
N ASN A 318 -10.12 -17.57 -11.42
CA ASN A 318 -9.85 -18.89 -12.00
C ASN A 318 -9.87 -20.01 -10.94
N LEU A 319 -9.37 -19.74 -9.73
CA LEU A 319 -9.34 -20.70 -8.62
C LEU A 319 -10.76 -20.97 -8.09
N ILE A 320 -11.53 -19.93 -7.79
CA ILE A 320 -12.88 -20.05 -7.22
C ILE A 320 -13.83 -20.71 -8.23
N GLU A 321 -13.85 -20.23 -9.47
CA GLU A 321 -14.68 -20.84 -10.52
C GLU A 321 -14.24 -22.28 -10.83
N GLY A 322 -12.92 -22.55 -10.83
CA GLY A 322 -12.37 -23.86 -11.12
C GLY A 322 -12.69 -24.89 -10.03
N TRP A 323 -12.57 -24.53 -8.77
CA TRP A 323 -12.69 -25.47 -7.64
C TRP A 323 -14.06 -25.41 -6.95
N ALA A 324 -14.52 -24.20 -6.57
CA ALA A 324 -15.78 -24.04 -5.86
C ALA A 324 -17.00 -23.99 -6.79
N ARG A 325 -16.80 -23.74 -8.09
CA ARG A 325 -17.85 -23.60 -9.10
C ARG A 325 -18.85 -22.48 -8.81
N ILE A 326 -18.35 -21.40 -8.20
CA ILE A 326 -19.11 -20.18 -7.91
C ILE A 326 -18.74 -19.13 -8.95
N PRO A 327 -19.70 -18.54 -9.68
CA PRO A 327 -19.45 -17.43 -10.59
C PRO A 327 -18.72 -16.30 -9.87
N THR A 328 -17.62 -15.84 -10.45
CA THR A 328 -16.74 -14.84 -9.82
C THR A 328 -16.45 -13.71 -10.80
N GLU A 329 -16.68 -12.49 -10.39
CA GLU A 329 -16.31 -11.28 -11.11
C GLU A 329 -15.16 -10.59 -10.38
N VAL A 330 -14.27 -9.92 -11.12
CA VAL A 330 -13.15 -9.14 -10.57
C VAL A 330 -13.28 -7.73 -11.10
N GLU A 331 -13.30 -6.76 -10.20
CA GLU A 331 -13.51 -5.37 -10.57
C GLU A 331 -12.53 -4.43 -9.86
N ALA A 332 -12.17 -3.36 -10.58
CA ALA A 332 -11.49 -2.25 -9.96
C ALA A 332 -12.43 -1.62 -8.91
N ALA A 333 -11.93 -1.42 -7.69
CA ALA A 333 -12.74 -0.90 -6.60
C ALA A 333 -13.27 0.52 -6.90
N SER A 334 -12.50 1.33 -7.63
CA SER A 334 -12.91 2.65 -8.13
C SER A 334 -14.17 2.63 -8.99
N GLU A 335 -14.38 1.55 -9.76
CA GLU A 335 -15.50 1.43 -10.71
C GLU A 335 -16.71 0.70 -10.11
N PHE A 336 -16.45 -0.23 -9.17
CA PHE A 336 -17.44 -1.14 -8.61
C PHE A 336 -18.71 -0.43 -8.10
N ARG A 337 -18.57 0.58 -7.27
CA ARG A 337 -19.71 1.29 -6.67
C ARG A 337 -20.52 2.09 -7.71
N TYR A 338 -19.84 2.72 -8.68
CA TYR A 338 -20.49 3.57 -9.68
C TYR A 338 -21.29 2.79 -10.71
N ARG A 339 -20.88 1.57 -10.99
CA ARG A 339 -21.59 0.65 -11.88
C ARG A 339 -22.90 0.11 -11.27
N ASN A 340 -23.13 0.28 -9.97
CA ASN A 340 -24.28 -0.27 -9.25
C ASN A 340 -24.41 -1.80 -9.41
N PRO A 341 -23.48 -2.60 -8.87
CA PRO A 341 -23.41 -4.04 -9.04
C PRO A 341 -24.66 -4.75 -8.51
N ILE A 342 -24.97 -5.92 -9.09
CA ILE A 342 -26.08 -6.77 -8.62
C ILE A 342 -25.62 -7.53 -7.40
N ILE A 343 -26.08 -7.12 -6.23
CA ILE A 343 -25.76 -7.71 -4.94
C ILE A 343 -27.01 -8.31 -4.32
N THR A 344 -26.83 -9.48 -3.74
CA THR A 344 -27.86 -10.22 -2.98
C THR A 344 -27.29 -10.64 -1.63
N PRO A 345 -28.10 -11.07 -0.66
CA PRO A 345 -27.60 -11.58 0.62
C PRO A 345 -26.69 -12.81 0.50
N THR A 346 -26.71 -13.52 -0.65
CA THR A 346 -25.85 -14.66 -0.98
C THR A 346 -24.60 -14.26 -1.77
N THR A 347 -24.36 -12.96 -1.96
CA THR A 347 -23.15 -12.42 -2.58
C THR A 347 -22.03 -12.28 -1.56
N LEU A 348 -20.86 -12.82 -1.87
CA LEU A 348 -19.62 -12.57 -1.14
C LEU A 348 -18.78 -11.53 -1.89
N VAL A 349 -18.44 -10.44 -1.23
CA VAL A 349 -17.48 -9.45 -1.73
C VAL A 349 -16.14 -9.69 -1.05
N VAL A 350 -15.12 -10.01 -1.82
CA VAL A 350 -13.75 -10.21 -1.34
C VAL A 350 -12.94 -8.95 -1.62
N ALA A 351 -12.63 -8.20 -0.59
CA ALA A 351 -11.87 -6.95 -0.67
C ALA A 351 -10.37 -7.22 -0.43
N VAL A 352 -9.54 -6.89 -1.42
CA VAL A 352 -8.09 -7.15 -1.35
C VAL A 352 -7.33 -5.84 -1.32
N SER A 353 -6.56 -5.61 -0.25
CA SER A 353 -5.73 -4.41 -0.10
C SER A 353 -4.52 -4.71 0.78
N GLN A 354 -3.31 -4.41 0.31
CA GLN A 354 -2.08 -4.63 1.09
C GLN A 354 -2.08 -3.81 2.38
N SER A 355 -2.34 -2.51 2.29
CA SER A 355 -2.39 -1.60 3.45
C SER A 355 -3.69 -1.73 4.25
N GLY A 356 -4.76 -2.18 3.61
CA GLY A 356 -6.10 -2.14 4.19
C GLY A 356 -6.67 -0.72 4.36
N GLU A 357 -6.07 0.28 3.69
CA GLU A 357 -6.41 1.71 3.80
C GLU A 357 -6.79 2.34 2.45
N THR A 358 -6.89 1.55 1.38
CA THR A 358 -7.19 2.06 0.04
C THR A 358 -8.61 2.64 0.00
N ALA A 359 -8.73 3.95 -0.29
CA ALA A 359 -9.99 4.69 -0.22
C ALA A 359 -11.09 4.06 -1.07
N ASP A 360 -10.81 3.81 -2.35
CA ASP A 360 -11.75 3.16 -3.26
C ASP A 360 -12.24 1.79 -2.77
N THR A 361 -11.31 0.99 -2.19
CA THR A 361 -11.66 -0.34 -1.65
C THR A 361 -12.59 -0.23 -0.46
N LEU A 362 -12.34 0.73 0.45
CA LEU A 362 -13.20 0.98 1.61
C LEU A 362 -14.59 1.50 1.20
N ALA A 363 -14.64 2.43 0.26
CA ALA A 363 -15.90 2.95 -0.27
C ALA A 363 -16.73 1.83 -0.94
N ALA A 364 -16.07 0.94 -1.69
CA ALA A 364 -16.73 -0.21 -2.30
C ALA A 364 -17.22 -1.24 -1.27
N ILE A 365 -16.48 -1.49 -0.16
CA ILE A 365 -16.93 -2.31 0.96
C ILE A 365 -18.21 -1.75 1.56
N ARG A 366 -18.22 -0.45 1.87
CA ARG A 366 -19.36 0.24 2.50
C ARG A 366 -20.61 0.16 1.60
N ASP A 367 -20.46 0.42 0.30
CA ASP A 367 -21.55 0.28 -0.68
C ASP A 367 -22.07 -1.17 -0.75
N ALA A 368 -21.20 -2.16 -0.80
CA ALA A 368 -21.56 -3.56 -0.82
C ALA A 368 -22.34 -4.00 0.44
N ARG A 369 -21.91 -3.55 1.62
CA ARG A 369 -22.60 -3.83 2.90
C ARG A 369 -23.97 -3.20 2.97
N ILE A 370 -24.13 -1.94 2.54
CA ILE A 370 -25.44 -1.28 2.45
C ILE A 370 -26.41 -2.06 1.57
N LYS A 371 -25.90 -2.71 0.51
CA LYS A 371 -26.68 -3.55 -0.40
C LYS A 371 -26.91 -4.98 0.12
N GLY A 372 -26.35 -5.34 1.27
CA GLY A 372 -26.56 -6.61 1.96
C GLY A 372 -25.57 -7.72 1.63
N ALA A 373 -24.43 -7.42 0.97
CA ALA A 373 -23.36 -8.41 0.75
C ALA A 373 -22.69 -8.83 2.06
N LYS A 374 -22.18 -10.06 2.07
CA LYS A 374 -21.12 -10.47 3.00
C LYS A 374 -19.78 -9.97 2.49
N VAL A 375 -18.92 -9.48 3.38
CA VAL A 375 -17.61 -8.94 3.02
C VAL A 375 -16.49 -9.74 3.67
N PHE A 376 -15.49 -10.12 2.87
CA PHE A 376 -14.30 -10.83 3.33
C PHE A 376 -13.04 -10.06 2.94
N GLY A 377 -12.23 -9.68 3.95
CA GLY A 377 -11.03 -8.90 3.76
C GLY A 377 -9.78 -9.77 3.54
N ILE A 378 -8.90 -9.37 2.62
CA ILE A 378 -7.54 -9.89 2.52
C ILE A 378 -6.58 -8.71 2.62
N THR A 379 -5.85 -8.62 3.73
CA THR A 379 -4.96 -7.50 4.03
C THR A 379 -3.69 -7.96 4.73
N ASN A 380 -2.65 -7.11 4.71
CA ASN A 380 -1.41 -7.39 5.43
C ASN A 380 -1.35 -6.70 6.81
N VAL A 381 -2.15 -5.65 7.00
CA VAL A 381 -2.11 -4.84 8.23
C VAL A 381 -3.24 -5.25 9.17
N VAL A 382 -2.84 -5.78 10.32
CA VAL A 382 -3.79 -6.18 11.38
C VAL A 382 -4.53 -4.95 11.91
N GLY A 383 -5.86 -5.07 12.03
CA GLY A 383 -6.71 -3.99 12.52
C GLY A 383 -6.84 -2.80 11.55
N SER A 384 -6.46 -2.96 10.28
CA SER A 384 -6.70 -1.94 9.25
C SER A 384 -8.20 -1.69 9.01
N PRO A 385 -8.58 -0.55 8.41
CA PRO A 385 -9.99 -0.28 8.08
C PRO A 385 -10.66 -1.41 7.29
N VAL A 386 -9.99 -1.97 6.26
CA VAL A 386 -10.55 -3.13 5.52
C VAL A 386 -10.80 -4.31 6.44
N ALA A 387 -9.89 -4.61 7.38
CA ALA A 387 -10.10 -5.70 8.33
C ALA A 387 -11.28 -5.44 9.27
N ARG A 388 -11.41 -4.21 9.79
CA ARG A 388 -12.50 -3.84 10.71
C ARG A 388 -13.88 -3.77 10.04
N GLU A 389 -13.92 -3.39 8.77
CA GLU A 389 -15.17 -3.26 8.01
C GLU A 389 -15.59 -4.56 7.30
N SER A 390 -14.80 -5.64 7.41
CA SER A 390 -15.10 -6.96 6.86
C SER A 390 -15.77 -7.87 7.90
N ASP A 391 -16.60 -8.80 7.44
CA ASP A 391 -17.23 -9.82 8.29
C ASP A 391 -16.24 -10.93 8.65
N GLY A 392 -15.24 -11.18 7.81
CA GLY A 392 -14.11 -12.07 8.08
C GLY A 392 -12.85 -11.59 7.37
N VAL A 393 -11.67 -12.05 7.82
CA VAL A 393 -10.39 -11.59 7.27
C VAL A 393 -9.34 -12.70 7.20
N ILE A 394 -8.48 -12.64 6.17
CA ILE A 394 -7.21 -13.38 6.12
C ILE A 394 -6.08 -12.36 6.07
N TYR A 395 -5.17 -12.44 7.03
CA TYR A 395 -3.93 -11.67 7.01
C TYR A 395 -2.85 -12.41 6.22
N THR A 396 -2.21 -11.69 5.29
CA THR A 396 -1.16 -12.24 4.40
C THR A 396 0.15 -12.53 5.12
N LYS A 397 0.33 -12.01 6.32
CA LYS A 397 1.54 -12.17 7.16
C LYS A 397 2.85 -11.88 6.41
N ALA A 398 2.79 -10.96 5.42
CA ALA A 398 3.94 -10.61 4.58
C ALA A 398 4.93 -9.66 5.27
N ASN A 399 4.71 -9.31 6.53
CA ASN A 399 5.43 -8.27 7.24
C ASN A 399 5.37 -6.91 6.52
N LYS A 400 6.15 -5.92 6.98
CA LYS A 400 6.20 -4.59 6.33
C LYS A 400 6.78 -4.69 4.93
N GLU A 401 6.14 -4.07 3.96
CA GLU A 401 6.60 -3.86 2.60
C GLU A 401 6.82 -2.36 2.38
N ILE A 402 8.07 -1.97 2.08
CA ILE A 402 8.53 -0.58 2.03
C ILE A 402 8.65 -0.08 0.60
N ALA A 403 9.19 -0.90 -0.31
CA ALA A 403 9.23 -0.55 -1.73
C ALA A 403 7.84 -0.20 -2.23
N VAL A 404 7.71 0.88 -2.99
CA VAL A 404 6.41 1.37 -3.49
C VAL A 404 5.73 0.30 -4.35
N ALA A 405 6.47 -0.31 -5.27
CA ALA A 405 5.97 -1.41 -6.07
C ALA A 405 5.76 -2.66 -5.20
N SER A 406 4.54 -3.20 -5.19
CA SER A 406 4.20 -4.39 -4.41
C SER A 406 4.80 -5.65 -5.03
N THR A 407 5.46 -6.47 -4.22
CA THR A 407 6.09 -7.74 -4.63
C THR A 407 5.68 -8.89 -3.70
N LYS A 408 6.19 -8.93 -2.48
CA LYS A 408 5.90 -9.99 -1.52
C LYS A 408 4.44 -10.00 -1.06
N SER A 409 3.82 -8.84 -0.96
CA SER A 409 2.40 -8.73 -0.60
C SER A 409 1.50 -9.32 -1.69
N PHE A 410 1.85 -9.16 -2.97
CA PHE A 410 1.14 -9.83 -4.06
C PHE A 410 1.15 -11.35 -3.90
N ILE A 411 2.31 -11.94 -3.62
CA ILE A 411 2.42 -13.39 -3.38
C ILE A 411 1.57 -13.82 -2.16
N GLY A 412 1.64 -13.07 -1.06
CA GLY A 412 0.80 -13.31 0.12
C GLY A 412 -0.71 -13.22 -0.20
N GLN A 413 -1.12 -12.27 -1.04
CA GLN A 413 -2.50 -12.16 -1.50
C GLN A 413 -2.92 -13.34 -2.36
N VAL A 414 -2.10 -13.78 -3.31
CA VAL A 414 -2.38 -14.95 -4.16
C VAL A 414 -2.50 -16.22 -3.31
N VAL A 415 -1.62 -16.41 -2.32
CA VAL A 415 -1.70 -17.54 -1.37
C VAL A 415 -2.98 -17.47 -0.54
N SER A 416 -3.33 -16.30 0.00
CA SER A 416 -4.54 -16.09 0.81
C SER A 416 -5.82 -16.31 -0.01
N LEU A 417 -5.86 -15.82 -1.25
CA LEU A 417 -6.97 -16.06 -2.17
C LEU A 417 -7.08 -17.53 -2.57
N THR A 418 -5.95 -18.23 -2.66
CA THR A 418 -5.92 -19.70 -2.88
C THR A 418 -6.52 -20.45 -1.70
N LEU A 419 -6.20 -20.02 -0.46
CA LEU A 419 -6.82 -20.59 0.77
C LEU A 419 -8.33 -20.36 0.78
N LEU A 420 -8.80 -19.17 0.44
CA LEU A 420 -10.24 -18.87 0.35
C LEU A 420 -10.93 -19.73 -0.71
N ALA A 421 -10.32 -19.90 -1.89
CA ALA A 421 -10.86 -20.76 -2.95
C ALA A 421 -10.95 -22.24 -2.51
N LEU A 422 -9.94 -22.73 -1.78
CA LEU A 422 -9.94 -24.09 -1.20
C LEU A 422 -11.04 -24.23 -0.14
N LEU A 423 -11.19 -23.24 0.75
CA LEU A 423 -12.25 -23.22 1.77
C LEU A 423 -13.65 -23.29 1.13
N LEU A 424 -13.93 -22.38 0.19
CA LEU A 424 -15.20 -22.35 -0.53
C LEU A 424 -15.47 -23.69 -1.24
N ALA A 425 -14.44 -24.31 -1.84
CA ALA A 425 -14.57 -25.60 -2.51
C ALA A 425 -14.83 -26.76 -1.53
N GLN A 426 -14.27 -26.74 -0.32
CA GLN A 426 -14.59 -27.71 0.73
C GLN A 426 -16.01 -27.52 1.24
N VAL A 427 -16.41 -26.29 1.56
CA VAL A 427 -17.75 -25.96 2.05
C VAL A 427 -18.84 -26.34 1.01
N LYS A 428 -18.56 -26.12 -0.28
CA LYS A 428 -19.44 -26.53 -1.40
C LYS A 428 -19.37 -28.01 -1.73
N TYR A 429 -18.66 -28.83 -0.94
CA TYR A 429 -18.48 -30.26 -1.19
C TYR A 429 -17.91 -30.58 -2.59
N ARG A 430 -17.10 -29.67 -3.17
CA ARG A 430 -16.45 -29.85 -4.47
C ARG A 430 -15.07 -30.49 -4.35
N LEU A 431 -14.41 -30.30 -3.20
CA LEU A 431 -13.15 -30.94 -2.87
C LEU A 431 -13.30 -31.78 -1.61
N THR A 432 -12.80 -33.01 -1.68
CA THR A 432 -12.64 -33.84 -0.48
C THR A 432 -11.48 -33.33 0.37
N THR A 433 -11.49 -33.61 1.66
CA THR A 433 -10.40 -33.30 2.59
C THR A 433 -9.04 -33.80 2.07
N LYS A 434 -9.00 -34.98 1.44
CA LYS A 434 -7.78 -35.54 0.85
C LYS A 434 -7.25 -34.68 -0.30
N GLN A 435 -8.13 -34.21 -1.18
CA GLN A 435 -7.77 -33.36 -2.30
C GLN A 435 -7.31 -31.98 -1.81
N ALA A 436 -8.01 -31.38 -0.86
CA ALA A 436 -7.63 -30.11 -0.26
C ALA A 436 -6.24 -30.19 0.39
N ARG A 437 -5.96 -31.26 1.14
CA ARG A 437 -4.63 -31.50 1.74
C ARG A 437 -3.53 -31.64 0.69
N MET A 438 -3.80 -32.31 -0.42
CA MET A 438 -2.84 -32.45 -1.52
C MET A 438 -2.54 -31.06 -2.14
N LEU A 439 -3.58 -30.29 -2.46
CA LEU A 439 -3.42 -28.94 -3.03
C LEU A 439 -2.73 -27.99 -2.06
N PHE A 440 -3.05 -28.06 -0.77
CA PHE A 440 -2.38 -27.25 0.25
C PHE A 440 -0.89 -27.58 0.35
N ARG A 441 -0.52 -28.84 0.25
CA ARG A 441 0.89 -29.25 0.23
C ARG A 441 1.61 -28.73 -1.01
N GLU A 442 1.03 -28.91 -2.21
CA GLU A 442 1.58 -28.37 -3.46
C GLU A 442 1.72 -26.82 -3.39
N LEU A 443 0.77 -26.12 -2.75
CA LEU A 443 0.85 -24.70 -2.48
C LEU A 443 2.03 -24.38 -1.56
N SER A 444 2.23 -25.15 -0.50
CA SER A 444 3.35 -24.97 0.44
C SER A 444 4.71 -25.19 -0.25
N ASP A 445 4.79 -26.16 -1.16
CA ASP A 445 6.02 -26.48 -1.90
C ASP A 445 6.47 -25.32 -2.81
N THR A 446 5.58 -24.35 -3.11
CA THR A 446 5.95 -23.17 -3.93
C THR A 446 6.99 -22.28 -3.24
N ALA A 447 7.15 -22.35 -1.93
CA ALA A 447 8.18 -21.62 -1.20
C ALA A 447 9.60 -22.04 -1.63
N GLU A 448 9.85 -23.35 -1.71
CA GLU A 448 11.15 -23.89 -2.16
C GLU A 448 11.36 -23.64 -3.65
N GLN A 449 10.29 -23.64 -4.42
CA GLN A 449 10.34 -23.33 -5.86
C GLN A 449 10.68 -21.87 -6.13
N ILE A 450 10.15 -20.92 -5.34
CA ILE A 450 10.58 -19.52 -5.38
C ILE A 450 12.06 -19.41 -5.02
N GLN A 451 12.51 -20.07 -3.95
CA GLN A 451 13.90 -20.04 -3.54
C GLN A 451 14.82 -20.51 -4.68
N TRP A 452 14.46 -21.61 -5.34
CA TRP A 452 15.20 -22.11 -6.50
C TRP A 452 15.32 -21.06 -7.62
N ILE A 453 14.24 -20.31 -7.92
CA ILE A 453 14.27 -19.24 -8.92
C ILE A 453 15.26 -18.15 -8.52
N LEU A 454 15.21 -17.72 -7.26
CA LEU A 454 16.08 -16.68 -6.72
C LEU A 454 17.56 -17.07 -6.77
N ASP A 455 17.85 -18.34 -6.52
CA ASP A 455 19.23 -18.86 -6.49
C ASP A 455 19.82 -19.11 -7.89
N THR A 456 18.97 -19.32 -8.91
CA THR A 456 19.45 -19.85 -10.19
C THR A 456 19.19 -18.96 -11.40
N GLN A 457 18.25 -18.00 -11.35
CA GLN A 457 17.80 -17.31 -12.55
C GLN A 457 18.34 -15.87 -12.72
N THR A 458 19.24 -15.42 -11.86
CA THR A 458 19.78 -14.04 -11.89
C THR A 458 20.42 -13.67 -13.23
N GLU A 459 21.21 -14.56 -13.83
CA GLU A 459 21.86 -14.32 -15.11
C GLU A 459 20.85 -14.21 -16.26
N ALA A 460 19.89 -15.13 -16.32
CA ALA A 460 18.84 -15.11 -17.34
C ALA A 460 17.95 -13.86 -17.24
N VAL A 461 17.66 -13.40 -16.02
CA VAL A 461 16.94 -12.14 -15.78
C VAL A 461 17.75 -10.94 -16.28
N HIS A 462 19.06 -10.91 -16.03
CA HIS A 462 19.93 -9.84 -16.50
C HIS A 462 20.00 -9.81 -18.04
N GLU A 463 20.16 -10.96 -18.70
CA GLU A 463 20.11 -11.05 -20.16
C GLU A 463 18.78 -10.56 -20.73
N ALA A 464 17.66 -10.95 -20.12
CA ALA A 464 16.34 -10.47 -20.51
C ALA A 464 16.21 -8.95 -20.36
N ALA A 465 16.74 -8.38 -19.27
CA ALA A 465 16.71 -6.95 -19.03
C ALA A 465 17.53 -6.15 -20.06
N LEU A 466 18.66 -6.69 -20.51
CA LEU A 466 19.44 -6.09 -21.59
C LEU A 466 18.67 -5.98 -22.90
N LEU A 467 17.75 -6.92 -23.19
CA LEU A 467 16.87 -6.85 -24.36
C LEU A 467 15.78 -5.78 -24.24
N CYS A 468 15.44 -5.36 -23.00
CA CYS A 468 14.36 -4.41 -22.72
C CYS A 468 14.84 -2.97 -22.46
N LYS A 469 16.06 -2.77 -21.94
CA LYS A 469 16.49 -1.50 -21.32
C LYS A 469 16.37 -0.26 -22.22
N ASP A 470 16.58 -0.41 -23.52
CA ASP A 470 16.57 0.70 -24.48
C ASP A 470 15.23 0.83 -25.23
N ALA A 471 14.27 -0.08 -24.97
CA ALA A 471 12.96 -0.06 -25.59
C ALA A 471 12.10 1.10 -25.05
N GLN A 472 11.20 1.61 -25.91
CA GLN A 472 10.21 2.61 -25.52
C GLN A 472 8.94 1.94 -24.98
N SER A 473 8.62 0.75 -25.48
CA SER A 473 7.46 -0.03 -25.07
C SER A 473 7.74 -1.53 -25.12
N ALA A 474 6.93 -2.31 -24.43
CA ALA A 474 7.00 -3.77 -24.42
C ALA A 474 5.59 -4.38 -24.32
N LEU A 475 5.40 -5.56 -24.86
CA LEU A 475 4.17 -6.34 -24.67
C LEU A 475 4.40 -7.53 -23.76
N PHE A 476 3.49 -7.71 -22.82
CA PHE A 476 3.40 -8.93 -22.01
C PHE A 476 2.25 -9.80 -22.51
N VAL A 477 2.50 -11.08 -22.67
CA VAL A 477 1.49 -11.99 -23.22
C VAL A 477 1.45 -13.33 -22.48
N GLY A 478 0.26 -13.88 -22.36
CA GLY A 478 0.03 -15.20 -21.79
C GLY A 478 -1.39 -15.68 -22.05
N ARG A 479 -1.71 -16.90 -21.65
CA ARG A 479 -3.06 -17.45 -21.70
C ARG A 479 -3.46 -18.08 -20.37
N GLY A 480 -4.75 -18.06 -20.04
CA GLY A 480 -5.23 -18.58 -18.76
C GLY A 480 -4.54 -17.88 -17.59
N MET A 481 -3.91 -18.64 -16.69
CA MET A 481 -3.13 -18.09 -15.58
C MET A 481 -1.99 -17.19 -16.08
N GLY A 482 -1.33 -17.56 -17.19
CA GLY A 482 -0.28 -16.75 -17.81
C GLY A 482 -0.72 -15.36 -18.22
N ALA A 483 -1.98 -15.15 -18.60
CA ALA A 483 -2.50 -13.81 -18.90
C ALA A 483 -2.59 -12.95 -17.64
N ALA A 484 -3.12 -13.49 -16.53
CA ALA A 484 -3.20 -12.78 -15.26
C ALA A 484 -1.81 -12.37 -14.73
N ILE A 485 -0.82 -13.28 -14.85
CA ILE A 485 0.58 -13.02 -14.49
C ILE A 485 1.18 -11.92 -15.39
N SER A 486 0.84 -11.92 -16.69
CA SER A 486 1.34 -10.93 -17.64
C SER A 486 0.86 -9.51 -17.31
N TYR A 487 -0.38 -9.33 -16.83
CA TYR A 487 -0.86 -8.03 -16.34
C TYR A 487 0.00 -7.51 -15.18
N GLU A 488 0.33 -8.37 -14.22
CA GLU A 488 1.17 -8.00 -13.09
C GLU A 488 2.60 -7.66 -13.52
N GLY A 489 3.20 -8.47 -14.41
CA GLY A 489 4.53 -8.20 -14.95
C GLY A 489 4.62 -6.87 -15.70
N ALA A 490 3.64 -6.55 -16.53
CA ALA A 490 3.56 -5.27 -17.24
C ALA A 490 3.44 -4.09 -16.29
N LEU A 491 2.59 -4.20 -15.26
CA LEU A 491 2.45 -3.18 -14.22
C LEU A 491 3.79 -2.94 -13.51
N LYS A 492 4.46 -3.99 -13.04
CA LYS A 492 5.76 -3.87 -12.35
C LYS A 492 6.81 -3.19 -13.23
N LEU A 493 6.90 -3.59 -14.52
CA LEU A 493 7.86 -2.98 -15.42
C LEU A 493 7.58 -1.49 -15.64
N THR A 494 6.31 -1.12 -15.80
CA THR A 494 5.89 0.28 -15.97
C THR A 494 6.19 1.10 -14.73
N GLU A 495 5.85 0.61 -13.55
CA GLU A 495 5.99 1.33 -12.27
C GLU A 495 7.44 1.72 -11.99
N VAL A 496 8.37 0.78 -12.11
CA VAL A 496 9.74 0.99 -11.62
C VAL A 496 10.72 1.45 -12.69
N SER A 497 10.48 1.11 -13.98
CA SER A 497 11.40 1.43 -15.08
C SER A 497 10.94 2.56 -15.99
N TYR A 498 9.68 2.98 -15.87
CA TYR A 498 9.00 3.97 -16.75
C TYR A 498 8.97 3.54 -18.23
N LEU A 499 9.16 2.26 -18.50
CA LEU A 499 8.95 1.68 -19.81
C LEU A 499 7.46 1.42 -19.99
N HIS A 500 6.85 1.93 -21.06
CA HIS A 500 5.44 1.68 -21.32
C HIS A 500 5.21 0.21 -21.64
N ALA A 501 4.64 -0.53 -20.72
CA ALA A 501 4.35 -1.95 -20.89
C ALA A 501 2.85 -2.23 -20.78
N GLU A 502 2.34 -3.01 -21.74
CA GLU A 502 0.95 -3.45 -21.76
C GLU A 502 0.87 -4.97 -21.77
N ALA A 503 -0.19 -5.52 -21.20
CA ALA A 503 -0.43 -6.95 -21.21
C ALA A 503 -1.71 -7.30 -21.95
N TYR A 504 -1.67 -8.42 -22.68
CA TYR A 504 -2.81 -8.96 -23.40
C TYR A 504 -2.89 -10.48 -23.25
N ALA A 505 -4.10 -11.02 -23.23
CA ALA A 505 -4.26 -12.43 -23.52
C ALA A 505 -3.68 -12.68 -24.91
N ALA A 506 -2.76 -13.66 -25.03
CA ALA A 506 -1.98 -13.83 -26.25
C ALA A 506 -2.81 -14.03 -27.53
N GLY A 507 -4.06 -14.53 -27.39
CA GLY A 507 -4.99 -14.62 -28.51
C GLY A 507 -5.49 -13.28 -29.04
N GLU A 508 -5.60 -12.28 -28.14
CA GLU A 508 -6.12 -10.96 -28.46
C GLU A 508 -5.12 -10.08 -29.21
N MET A 509 -3.82 -10.44 -29.20
CA MET A 509 -2.80 -9.68 -29.95
C MET A 509 -3.17 -9.49 -31.43
N LYS A 510 -3.83 -10.48 -32.05
CA LYS A 510 -4.23 -10.44 -33.46
C LYS A 510 -5.30 -9.38 -33.76
N HIS A 511 -5.98 -8.88 -32.74
CA HIS A 511 -7.10 -7.94 -32.86
C HIS A 511 -6.67 -6.47 -32.68
N GLY A 512 -5.36 -6.20 -32.79
CA GLY A 512 -4.83 -4.83 -32.73
C GLY A 512 -3.37 -4.77 -32.29
N PRO A 513 -3.02 -5.22 -31.07
CA PRO A 513 -1.70 -5.00 -30.48
C PRO A 513 -0.50 -5.52 -31.28
N ILE A 514 -0.69 -6.56 -32.08
CA ILE A 514 0.36 -7.10 -32.96
C ILE A 514 0.89 -6.07 -33.96
N ALA A 515 0.13 -5.00 -34.24
CA ALA A 515 0.55 -3.90 -35.11
C ALA A 515 1.72 -3.08 -34.51
N LEU A 516 1.96 -3.15 -33.19
CA LEU A 516 3.05 -2.47 -32.51
C LEU A 516 4.39 -3.18 -32.68
N ILE A 517 4.38 -4.44 -33.14
CA ILE A 517 5.58 -5.25 -33.23
C ILE A 517 6.37 -4.88 -34.49
N ASP A 518 7.57 -4.37 -34.27
CA ASP A 518 8.61 -4.12 -35.27
C ASP A 518 9.90 -4.89 -34.91
N PRO A 519 10.91 -4.89 -35.79
CA PRO A 519 12.18 -5.59 -35.54
C PRO A 519 12.87 -5.08 -34.26
N GLY A 520 13.07 -5.98 -33.30
CA GLY A 520 13.69 -5.68 -32.00
C GLY A 520 12.71 -5.36 -30.87
N PHE A 521 11.40 -5.27 -31.15
CA PHE A 521 10.39 -4.99 -30.15
C PHE A 521 10.31 -6.12 -29.08
N PRO A 522 10.41 -5.80 -27.76
CA PRO A 522 10.38 -6.83 -26.73
C PRO A 522 8.95 -7.35 -26.47
N VAL A 523 8.81 -8.66 -26.56
CA VAL A 523 7.61 -9.40 -26.16
C VAL A 523 7.98 -10.34 -25.02
N ILE A 524 7.45 -10.08 -23.83
CA ILE A 524 7.65 -10.88 -22.64
C ILE A 524 6.47 -11.84 -22.48
N ALA A 525 6.74 -13.12 -22.44
CA ALA A 525 5.68 -14.14 -22.41
C ALA A 525 5.73 -15.02 -21.17
N VAL A 526 4.56 -15.35 -20.63
CA VAL A 526 4.40 -16.41 -19.65
C VAL A 526 3.87 -17.66 -20.35
N ALA A 527 4.76 -18.62 -20.56
CA ALA A 527 4.50 -19.86 -21.26
C ALA A 527 4.92 -21.09 -20.45
N THR A 528 4.39 -21.18 -19.23
CA THR A 528 4.52 -22.39 -18.38
C THR A 528 3.71 -23.55 -18.96
N LYS A 529 4.11 -24.78 -18.67
CA LYS A 529 3.38 -25.98 -19.14
C LYS A 529 1.96 -26.01 -18.56
N SER A 530 0.97 -25.91 -19.44
CA SER A 530 -0.44 -25.81 -19.13
C SER A 530 -1.30 -26.29 -20.29
N ALA A 531 -2.60 -26.35 -20.12
CA ALA A 531 -3.53 -26.68 -21.21
C ALA A 531 -3.52 -25.64 -22.36
N THR A 532 -3.01 -24.43 -22.11
CA THR A 532 -2.93 -23.35 -23.10
C THR A 532 -1.53 -23.14 -23.68
N TYR A 533 -0.55 -23.96 -23.29
CA TYR A 533 0.87 -23.84 -23.68
C TYR A 533 1.06 -23.77 -25.19
N ASP A 534 0.59 -24.79 -25.95
CA ASP A 534 0.76 -24.86 -27.40
C ASP A 534 0.17 -23.64 -28.13
N LYS A 535 -0.94 -23.09 -27.60
CA LYS A 535 -1.55 -21.89 -28.17
C LYS A 535 -0.73 -20.64 -27.88
N THR A 536 -0.11 -20.57 -26.71
CA THR A 536 0.82 -19.49 -26.36
C THR A 536 2.05 -19.55 -27.27
N VAL A 537 2.67 -20.72 -27.39
CA VAL A 537 3.82 -20.95 -28.31
C VAL A 537 3.50 -20.51 -29.73
N SER A 538 2.33 -20.92 -30.26
CA SER A 538 1.88 -20.49 -31.61
C SER A 538 1.80 -18.96 -31.73
N ASN A 539 1.28 -18.27 -30.72
CA ASN A 539 1.22 -16.80 -30.74
C ASN A 539 2.61 -16.16 -30.69
N LEU A 540 3.56 -16.75 -29.95
CA LEU A 540 4.95 -16.26 -29.92
C LEU A 540 5.66 -16.43 -31.26
N MET A 541 5.39 -17.51 -31.99
CA MET A 541 5.90 -17.68 -33.38
C MET A 541 5.44 -16.56 -34.30
N GLU A 542 4.21 -16.08 -34.13
CA GLU A 542 3.66 -14.96 -34.90
C GLU A 542 4.35 -13.62 -34.56
N CYS A 543 4.71 -13.41 -33.28
CA CYS A 543 5.51 -12.25 -32.85
C CYS A 543 6.93 -12.35 -33.44
N LYS A 544 7.55 -13.52 -33.33
CA LYS A 544 8.90 -13.79 -33.86
C LYS A 544 8.99 -13.56 -35.34
N ALA A 545 7.98 -13.98 -36.11
CA ALA A 545 7.90 -13.77 -37.55
C ALA A 545 7.89 -12.28 -37.97
N ARG A 546 7.55 -11.36 -37.02
CA ARG A 546 7.58 -9.89 -37.20
C ARG A 546 8.85 -9.25 -36.68
N GLY A 547 9.82 -10.04 -36.23
CA GLY A 547 11.08 -9.55 -35.72
C GLY A 547 11.11 -9.20 -34.24
N ALA A 548 10.09 -9.57 -33.47
CA ALA A 548 10.07 -9.37 -32.02
C ALA A 548 11.27 -10.04 -31.34
N LYS A 549 11.75 -9.44 -30.26
CA LYS A 549 12.61 -10.07 -29.26
C LYS A 549 11.72 -10.78 -28.25
N VAL A 550 11.73 -12.10 -28.29
CA VAL A 550 10.84 -12.95 -27.49
C VAL A 550 11.57 -13.41 -26.24
N ILE A 551 11.12 -12.90 -25.08
CA ILE A 551 11.60 -13.26 -23.74
C ILE A 551 10.52 -14.14 -23.11
N VAL A 552 10.88 -15.30 -22.56
CA VAL A 552 9.87 -16.24 -22.08
C VAL A 552 10.17 -16.73 -20.67
N VAL A 553 9.18 -16.60 -19.79
CA VAL A 553 9.13 -17.34 -18.53
C VAL A 553 8.54 -18.71 -18.84
N ALA A 554 9.35 -19.76 -18.74
CA ALA A 554 9.00 -21.11 -19.16
C ALA A 554 9.35 -22.15 -18.10
N THR A 555 8.64 -23.28 -18.13
CA THR A 555 8.90 -24.40 -17.21
C THR A 555 10.29 -24.98 -17.48
N GLU A 556 11.01 -25.34 -16.42
CA GLU A 556 12.30 -26.02 -16.50
C GLU A 556 12.20 -27.30 -17.34
N GLY A 557 13.23 -27.58 -18.17
CA GLY A 557 13.25 -28.75 -19.05
C GLY A 557 12.40 -28.62 -20.32
N ASP A 558 11.76 -27.47 -20.56
CA ASP A 558 11.04 -27.24 -21.82
C ASP A 558 12.01 -26.89 -22.97
N GLU A 559 12.29 -27.87 -23.83
CA GLU A 559 13.19 -27.70 -24.98
C GLU A 559 12.49 -27.08 -26.20
N GLU A 560 11.18 -27.15 -26.29
CA GLU A 560 10.42 -26.63 -27.42
C GLU A 560 10.53 -25.11 -27.53
N ILE A 561 10.44 -24.43 -26.39
CA ILE A 561 10.53 -22.97 -26.30
C ILE A 561 11.91 -22.45 -26.72
N ASN A 562 12.98 -23.25 -26.60
CA ASN A 562 14.34 -22.88 -26.99
C ASN A 562 14.45 -22.53 -28.48
N LYS A 563 13.52 -23.02 -29.32
CA LYS A 563 13.50 -22.78 -30.76
C LYS A 563 12.94 -21.40 -31.13
N ILE A 564 12.28 -20.73 -30.18
CA ILE A 564 11.49 -19.53 -30.45
C ILE A 564 12.03 -18.34 -29.66
N ALA A 565 12.36 -18.54 -28.39
CA ALA A 565 12.78 -17.48 -27.50
C ALA A 565 14.18 -16.95 -27.79
N ASP A 566 14.39 -15.66 -27.65
CA ASP A 566 15.71 -15.01 -27.63
C ASP A 566 16.34 -15.08 -26.23
N CYS A 567 15.53 -15.09 -25.17
CA CYS A 567 15.94 -15.28 -23.80
C CYS A 567 14.88 -16.08 -23.04
N ILE A 568 15.31 -16.96 -22.13
CA ILE A 568 14.40 -17.82 -21.36
C ILE A 568 14.76 -17.75 -19.88
N ILE A 569 13.76 -17.41 -19.07
CA ILE A 569 13.85 -17.47 -17.61
C ILE A 569 13.10 -18.72 -17.17
N ARG A 570 13.76 -19.63 -16.47
CA ARG A 570 13.20 -20.92 -16.08
C ARG A 570 12.49 -20.84 -14.74
N VAL A 571 11.36 -21.55 -14.63
CA VAL A 571 10.64 -21.77 -13.37
C VAL A 571 10.39 -23.26 -13.17
N PRO A 572 10.41 -23.77 -11.94
CA PRO A 572 10.10 -25.15 -11.66
C PRO A 572 8.73 -25.58 -12.17
N ALA A 573 8.57 -26.87 -12.47
CA ALA A 573 7.30 -27.43 -12.87
C ALA A 573 6.33 -27.44 -11.68
N VAL A 574 5.18 -26.78 -11.84
CA VAL A 574 4.10 -26.72 -10.86
C VAL A 574 2.77 -27.05 -11.53
N ARG A 575 1.75 -27.36 -10.73
CA ARG A 575 0.37 -27.36 -11.23
C ARG A 575 0.04 -25.96 -11.75
N ASP A 576 -0.60 -25.86 -12.92
CA ASP A 576 -0.90 -24.57 -13.60
C ASP A 576 -1.54 -23.52 -12.67
N VAL A 577 -2.45 -23.94 -11.77
CA VAL A 577 -3.10 -23.06 -10.80
C VAL A 577 -2.16 -22.42 -9.79
N PHE A 578 -0.96 -22.94 -9.58
CA PHE A 578 0.08 -22.39 -8.70
C PHE A 578 1.18 -21.66 -9.49
N SER A 579 1.15 -21.73 -10.81
CA SER A 579 2.11 -21.00 -11.66
C SER A 579 2.15 -19.49 -11.41
N PRO A 580 1.05 -18.82 -10.98
CA PRO A 580 1.12 -17.41 -10.63
C PRO A 580 2.10 -17.08 -9.50
N ILE A 581 2.28 -17.99 -8.54
CA ILE A 581 3.19 -17.79 -7.42
C ILE A 581 4.66 -17.86 -7.89
N THR A 582 4.98 -18.81 -8.75
CA THR A 582 6.37 -19.01 -9.21
C THR A 582 6.74 -18.12 -10.40
N ALA A 583 5.84 -17.95 -11.37
CA ALA A 583 6.15 -17.21 -12.60
C ALA A 583 6.10 -15.68 -12.44
N SER A 584 5.52 -15.15 -11.36
CA SER A 584 5.56 -13.71 -11.08
C SER A 584 6.93 -13.26 -10.58
N VAL A 585 7.66 -14.10 -9.87
CA VAL A 585 8.97 -13.77 -9.28
C VAL A 585 9.99 -13.32 -10.33
N PRO A 586 10.23 -14.06 -11.43
CA PRO A 586 11.16 -13.61 -12.45
C PRO A 586 10.71 -12.34 -13.17
N LEU A 587 9.41 -12.05 -13.24
CA LEU A 587 8.92 -10.80 -13.84
C LEU A 587 9.17 -9.60 -12.91
N GLN A 588 9.07 -9.79 -11.59
CA GLN A 588 9.44 -8.77 -10.61
C GLN A 588 10.96 -8.49 -10.66
N LEU A 589 11.78 -9.53 -10.72
CA LEU A 589 13.23 -9.40 -10.89
C LEU A 589 13.58 -8.70 -12.21
N LEU A 590 12.90 -9.04 -13.31
CA LEU A 590 13.09 -8.41 -14.62
C LEU A 590 12.76 -6.92 -14.57
N ALA A 591 11.63 -6.56 -13.99
CA ALA A 591 11.22 -5.16 -13.85
C ALA A 591 12.25 -4.35 -13.06
N ARG A 592 12.73 -4.89 -11.93
CA ARG A 592 13.78 -4.28 -11.13
C ARG A 592 15.09 -4.11 -11.92
N GLU A 593 15.54 -5.16 -12.59
CA GLU A 593 16.81 -5.15 -13.33
C GLU A 593 16.77 -4.15 -14.49
N VAL A 594 15.66 -4.08 -15.22
CA VAL A 594 15.47 -3.05 -16.27
C VAL A 594 15.52 -1.65 -15.65
N ALA A 595 14.90 -1.43 -14.50
CA ALA A 595 14.92 -0.15 -13.79
C ALA A 595 16.35 0.27 -13.39
N ILE A 596 17.13 -0.65 -12.83
CA ILE A 596 18.54 -0.42 -12.47
C ILE A 596 19.36 -0.05 -13.72
N LEU A 597 19.22 -0.79 -14.81
CA LEU A 597 19.92 -0.51 -16.08
C LEU A 597 19.52 0.85 -16.69
N ARG A 598 18.32 1.33 -16.39
CA ARG A 598 17.82 2.66 -16.80
C ARG A 598 18.16 3.77 -15.81
N GLY A 599 18.80 3.46 -14.68
CA GLY A 599 19.15 4.42 -13.63
C GLY A 599 17.95 4.95 -12.84
N CYS A 600 16.87 4.16 -12.74
CA CYS A 600 15.66 4.50 -12.01
C CYS A 600 15.77 4.11 -10.52
N ASP A 601 15.09 4.84 -9.65
CA ASP A 601 14.92 4.48 -8.24
C ASP A 601 13.81 3.40 -8.15
N VAL A 602 14.18 2.19 -7.75
CA VAL A 602 13.25 1.04 -7.70
C VAL A 602 12.39 1.03 -6.44
N ASP A 603 12.86 1.64 -5.35
CA ASP A 603 12.13 1.69 -4.08
C ASP A 603 11.09 2.82 -4.08
N GLN A 604 11.42 3.95 -4.71
CA GLN A 604 10.62 5.16 -4.74
C GLN A 604 10.48 5.69 -6.18
N PRO A 605 9.75 4.97 -7.04
CA PRO A 605 9.52 5.41 -8.41
C PRO A 605 8.69 6.70 -8.43
N ARG A 606 9.05 7.61 -9.36
CA ARG A 606 8.39 8.92 -9.46
C ARG A 606 6.88 8.81 -9.64
N ASN A 607 6.14 9.75 -9.08
CA ASN A 607 4.68 9.87 -9.20
C ASN A 607 3.89 8.67 -8.65
N LEU A 608 4.48 7.86 -7.77
CA LEU A 608 3.81 6.75 -7.12
C LEU A 608 3.98 6.82 -5.60
N ALA A 609 2.95 6.44 -4.88
CA ALA A 609 2.95 6.27 -3.43
C ALA A 609 2.58 4.83 -3.07
N LYS A 610 3.07 4.34 -1.91
CA LYS A 610 2.84 2.96 -1.47
C LYS A 610 1.37 2.63 -1.25
N SER A 611 0.58 3.58 -0.78
CA SER A 611 -0.86 3.42 -0.55
C SER A 611 -1.61 4.66 -1.02
N VAL A 612 -2.80 4.47 -1.58
CA VAL A 612 -3.70 5.54 -2.04
C VAL A 612 -4.88 5.60 -1.07
N THR A 613 -4.90 6.60 -0.20
CA THR A 613 -5.91 6.77 0.86
C THR A 613 -6.90 7.88 0.58
N VAL A 614 -6.84 8.44 -0.62
CA VAL A 614 -7.74 9.49 -1.11
C VAL A 614 -8.26 9.09 -2.49
N GLU A 615 -9.48 9.49 -2.81
CA GLU A 615 -10.09 9.29 -4.14
C GLU A 615 -9.63 10.34 -5.15
#